data_494035b4864eb76847113a6337585964
#
_entry.id   494035b4864eb76847113a6337585964
#
_cell.length_a   1.000
_cell.length_b   1.000
_cell.length_c   1.000
_cell.angle_alpha   90.00
_cell.angle_beta   90.00
_cell.angle_gamma   90.00
#
_symmetry.space_group_name_H-M   'P 1'
#
loop_
_entity.id
_entity.type
_entity.pdbx_description
1 polymer ?
#
loop_
_entity_poly.entity_id
_entity_poly.type
_entity_poly.pdbx_seq_one_letter_code
_entity_poly.pdbx_strand_id
1 'polypeptide(L)'
;MRVCRYLNDAAAAASISADFELAWAWREWGTARAEEVGLRERANVPVILELLDHLDIPITWATVGHLFLESCADDNGGPNHPGMPRPPINRRWDGDWYKHDPGTSAVKHPAWYCPDLIRSIQQAKVAHEIGSHSFSHIEFSRECSNETLVAAEILECQRSMGRFGIQPRTLVYPFNIMGHQYLPILARHGFTVVRHRDPRFVLSCPERDSSGVYKIYESMGLRESRRYHQPTKASILIELAVRNGLCFHFWFHPSAVTGAACATMREILQHLASRRDKGEVWVATMKDLISYSEARERMRIRSATAGRVESLRIECPIDGERFGDPEVTLCVLSSHKPLSITATASNRPDQPATLSFRFDAGSGLTTFNVRSSTSDVEITWQRNPKGVVNDYECPRGANGR
;
A
#
# COMPACT_ATOMS: atom_id res chain seq x y z
N MET A 1 1.74 -25.37 14.53
CA MET A 1 0.98 -24.39 13.72
C MET A 1 1.66 -23.01 13.81
N ARG A 2 1.60 -22.18 12.77
CA ARG A 2 2.05 -20.78 12.77
C ARG A 2 1.23 -19.91 11.83
N VAL A 3 1.18 -18.61 12.10
CA VAL A 3 0.74 -17.60 11.14
C VAL A 3 1.92 -17.24 10.25
N CYS A 4 1.74 -17.29 8.93
CA CYS A 4 2.81 -17.01 7.98
C CYS A 4 3.18 -15.52 7.99
N ARG A 5 4.45 -15.20 7.66
CA ARG A 5 4.91 -13.81 7.64
C ARG A 5 4.22 -13.00 6.54
N TYR A 6 3.99 -13.62 5.40
CA TYR A 6 3.36 -13.03 4.22
C TYR A 6 2.28 -13.96 3.65
N LEU A 7 1.39 -13.41 2.85
CA LEU A 7 0.30 -14.14 2.22
C LEU A 7 0.85 -15.31 1.37
N ASN A 8 0.13 -16.43 1.39
CA ASN A 8 0.47 -17.67 0.70
C ASN A 8 1.84 -18.29 1.08
N ASP A 9 2.33 -17.96 2.29
CA ASP A 9 3.65 -18.37 2.79
C ASP A 9 4.82 -17.91 1.89
N ALA A 10 4.66 -16.78 1.23
CA ALA A 10 5.73 -16.17 0.45
C ALA A 10 6.94 -15.84 1.35
N ALA A 11 8.14 -15.96 0.78
CA ALA A 11 9.38 -15.71 1.50
C ALA A 11 9.60 -14.19 1.75
N ALA A 12 9.12 -13.34 0.86
CA ALA A 12 9.21 -11.88 0.94
C ALA A 12 7.91 -11.21 0.54
N ALA A 13 7.81 -9.90 0.79
CA ALA A 13 6.78 -9.06 0.20
C ALA A 13 7.38 -7.95 -0.66
N ALA A 14 6.62 -7.48 -1.63
CA ALA A 14 6.95 -6.28 -2.39
C ALA A 14 5.73 -5.36 -2.47
N SER A 15 5.98 -4.05 -2.39
CA SER A 15 4.97 -3.04 -2.68
C SER A 15 5.53 -1.98 -3.63
N ILE A 16 4.63 -1.37 -4.39
CA ILE A 16 5.00 -0.38 -5.38
C ILE A 16 4.13 0.84 -5.18
N SER A 17 4.69 2.05 -5.28
CA SER A 17 3.90 3.29 -5.28
C SER A 17 4.27 4.19 -6.45
N ALA A 18 3.25 4.85 -7.00
CA ALA A 18 3.40 5.92 -7.96
C ALA A 18 3.03 7.25 -7.29
N ASP A 19 3.92 8.25 -7.37
CA ASP A 19 3.62 9.60 -6.94
C ASP A 19 2.89 10.29 -8.08
N PHE A 20 1.54 10.36 -7.96
CA PHE A 20 0.65 10.83 -9.01
C PHE A 20 0.25 12.29 -8.73
N GLU A 21 0.91 13.19 -9.42
CA GLU A 21 1.00 14.59 -9.05
C GLU A 21 0.61 15.56 -10.18
N LEU A 22 0.74 15.14 -11.43
CA LEU A 22 0.61 16.00 -12.62
C LEU A 22 1.43 17.29 -12.46
N ALA A 23 0.82 18.46 -12.69
CA ALA A 23 1.49 19.74 -12.57
C ALA A 23 1.83 20.16 -11.12
N TRP A 24 1.16 19.56 -10.12
CA TRP A 24 1.23 20.00 -8.71
C TRP A 24 2.62 19.93 -8.10
N ALA A 25 3.42 18.93 -8.43
CA ALA A 25 4.78 18.77 -7.92
C ALA A 25 5.80 19.71 -8.59
N TRP A 26 5.48 20.24 -9.79
CA TRP A 26 6.42 20.92 -10.64
C TRP A 26 6.25 22.45 -10.63
N ARG A 27 5.38 22.96 -9.77
CA ARG A 27 5.02 24.38 -9.67
C ARG A 27 6.21 25.32 -9.41
N GLU A 28 7.24 24.85 -8.69
CA GLU A 28 8.45 25.62 -8.40
C GLU A 28 9.27 25.98 -9.67
N TRP A 29 9.05 25.27 -10.78
CA TRP A 29 9.71 25.52 -12.04
C TRP A 29 8.89 26.40 -13.01
N GLY A 30 7.79 26.96 -12.52
CA GLY A 30 6.88 27.81 -13.25
C GLY A 30 5.75 27.02 -13.94
N THR A 31 4.65 27.74 -14.23
CA THR A 31 3.39 27.16 -14.73
C THR A 31 3.59 26.39 -16.03
N ALA A 32 4.31 26.95 -17.01
CA ALA A 32 4.53 26.30 -18.31
C ALA A 32 5.25 24.94 -18.19
N ARG A 33 6.29 24.88 -17.34
CA ARG A 33 7.03 23.63 -17.12
C ARG A 33 6.18 22.62 -16.34
N ALA A 34 5.42 23.07 -15.35
CA ALA A 34 4.50 22.24 -14.61
C ALA A 34 3.44 21.61 -15.53
N GLU A 35 2.85 22.38 -16.42
CA GLU A 35 1.88 21.88 -17.41
C GLU A 35 2.50 20.88 -18.38
N GLU A 36 3.69 21.16 -18.91
CA GLU A 36 4.42 20.21 -19.79
C GLU A 36 4.61 18.85 -19.12
N VAL A 37 5.10 18.85 -17.87
CA VAL A 37 5.32 17.60 -17.12
C VAL A 37 3.99 16.94 -16.77
N GLY A 38 2.98 17.69 -16.35
CA GLY A 38 1.65 17.16 -16.04
C GLY A 38 0.98 16.51 -17.24
N LEU A 39 1.05 17.12 -18.44
CA LEU A 39 0.51 16.51 -19.66
C LEU A 39 1.27 15.23 -20.06
N ARG A 40 2.59 15.19 -19.88
CA ARG A 40 3.39 14.00 -20.10
C ARG A 40 3.01 12.88 -19.13
N GLU A 41 2.84 13.20 -17.84
CA GLU A 41 2.38 12.25 -16.84
C GLU A 41 1.02 11.69 -17.19
N ARG A 42 0.10 12.56 -17.59
CA ARG A 42 -1.23 12.19 -18.04
C ARG A 42 -1.20 11.20 -19.20
N ALA A 43 -0.31 11.41 -20.18
CA ALA A 43 -0.15 10.51 -21.32
C ALA A 43 0.45 9.14 -20.93
N ASN A 44 1.26 9.09 -19.88
CA ASN A 44 1.92 7.86 -19.43
C ASN A 44 1.03 6.96 -18.59
N VAL A 45 0.03 7.50 -17.87
CA VAL A 45 -0.82 6.71 -16.95
C VAL A 45 -1.51 5.53 -17.65
N PRO A 46 -2.16 5.68 -18.82
CA PRO A 46 -2.76 4.54 -19.54
C PRO A 46 -1.74 3.44 -19.91
N VAL A 47 -0.53 3.85 -20.33
CA VAL A 47 0.55 2.91 -20.69
C VAL A 47 1.03 2.13 -19.47
N ILE A 48 1.11 2.80 -18.32
CA ILE A 48 1.48 2.17 -17.04
C ILE A 48 0.39 1.19 -16.61
N LEU A 49 -0.89 1.57 -16.67
CA LEU A 49 -2.01 0.69 -16.34
C LEU A 49 -2.03 -0.57 -17.21
N GLU A 50 -1.84 -0.43 -18.52
CA GLU A 50 -1.75 -1.58 -19.42
C GLU A 50 -0.62 -2.54 -19.04
N LEU A 51 0.56 -2.01 -18.68
CA LEU A 51 1.70 -2.80 -18.22
C LEU A 51 1.39 -3.53 -16.91
N LEU A 52 0.76 -2.85 -15.95
CA LEU A 52 0.40 -3.41 -14.64
C LEU A 52 -0.67 -4.50 -14.79
N ASP A 53 -1.68 -4.26 -15.63
CA ASP A 53 -2.73 -5.23 -15.95
C ASP A 53 -2.18 -6.47 -16.67
N HIS A 54 -1.20 -6.28 -17.58
CA HIS A 54 -0.54 -7.40 -18.28
C HIS A 54 0.28 -8.26 -17.31
N LEU A 55 0.95 -7.65 -16.34
CA LEU A 55 1.79 -8.35 -15.38
C LEU A 55 1.04 -8.75 -14.09
N ASP A 56 -0.24 -8.42 -13.97
CA ASP A 56 -1.05 -8.67 -12.77
C ASP A 56 -0.38 -8.13 -11.49
N ILE A 57 0.06 -6.87 -11.54
CA ILE A 57 0.79 -6.21 -10.43
C ILE A 57 -0.05 -5.07 -9.85
N PRO A 58 -0.55 -5.20 -8.60
CA PRO A 58 -1.20 -4.10 -7.89
C PRO A 58 -0.16 -3.07 -7.40
N ILE A 59 -0.54 -1.79 -7.43
CA ILE A 59 0.28 -0.71 -6.85
C ILE A 59 -0.56 0.26 -6.04
N THR A 60 0.10 1.14 -5.30
CA THR A 60 -0.51 2.28 -4.60
C THR A 60 -0.27 3.55 -5.40
N TRP A 61 -1.34 4.20 -5.86
CA TRP A 61 -1.30 5.51 -6.50
C TRP A 61 -1.41 6.59 -5.43
N ALA A 62 -0.29 7.19 -5.02
CA ALA A 62 -0.26 8.31 -4.09
C ALA A 62 -0.66 9.59 -4.84
N THR A 63 -1.90 9.99 -4.68
CA THR A 63 -2.56 10.97 -5.54
C THR A 63 -2.75 12.30 -4.82
N VAL A 64 -2.35 13.40 -5.46
CA VAL A 64 -2.65 14.75 -4.99
C VAL A 64 -4.15 14.98 -5.00
N GLY A 65 -4.72 15.41 -3.87
CA GLY A 65 -6.17 15.49 -3.68
C GLY A 65 -6.87 16.47 -4.62
N HIS A 66 -6.19 17.52 -5.06
CA HIS A 66 -6.72 18.47 -6.04
C HIS A 66 -7.06 17.83 -7.41
N LEU A 67 -6.35 16.76 -7.78
CA LEU A 67 -6.56 16.05 -9.05
C LEU A 67 -7.95 15.41 -9.18
N PHE A 68 -8.65 15.22 -8.06
CA PHE A 68 -10.03 14.71 -8.04
C PHE A 68 -11.09 15.74 -8.43
N LEU A 69 -10.73 17.03 -8.48
CA LEU A 69 -11.68 18.08 -8.79
C LEU A 69 -11.97 18.13 -10.29
N GLU A 70 -13.25 18.36 -10.63
CA GLU A 70 -13.65 18.69 -12.01
C GLU A 70 -13.35 20.16 -12.31
N SER A 71 -13.44 21.02 -11.29
CA SER A 71 -13.18 22.46 -11.35
C SER A 71 -12.95 23.02 -9.94
N CYS A 72 -12.15 24.05 -9.83
CA CYS A 72 -12.05 24.91 -8.66
C CYS A 72 -12.20 26.40 -9.05
N ALA A 73 -12.84 26.69 -10.19
CA ALA A 73 -13.10 28.08 -10.62
C ALA A 73 -13.93 28.82 -9.56
N ASP A 74 -13.45 29.99 -9.14
CA ASP A 74 -14.17 30.94 -8.31
C ASP A 74 -14.53 32.14 -9.16
N ASP A 75 -15.82 32.36 -9.37
CA ASP A 75 -16.34 33.50 -10.19
C ASP A 75 -16.13 34.86 -9.50
N ASN A 76 -15.69 34.88 -8.23
CA ASN A 76 -15.53 36.08 -7.42
C ASN A 76 -14.16 36.76 -7.56
N GLY A 77 -13.23 36.21 -8.35
CA GLY A 77 -11.90 36.79 -8.60
C GLY A 77 -10.98 36.85 -7.36
N GLY A 78 -11.29 36.09 -6.33
CA GLY A 78 -10.49 35.94 -5.12
C GLY A 78 -9.30 34.98 -5.29
N PRO A 79 -8.52 34.75 -4.22
CA PRO A 79 -7.45 33.76 -4.24
C PRO A 79 -8.03 32.38 -4.37
N ASN A 80 -7.37 31.50 -5.14
CA ASN A 80 -7.76 30.10 -5.25
C ASN A 80 -7.79 29.41 -3.86
N HIS A 81 -8.82 28.60 -3.62
CA HIS A 81 -9.02 27.89 -2.36
C HIS A 81 -8.97 28.79 -1.11
N PRO A 82 -9.85 29.80 -0.98
CA PRO A 82 -9.80 30.80 0.11
C PRO A 82 -10.00 30.16 1.49
N GLY A 83 -10.68 29.01 1.58
CA GLY A 83 -10.90 28.26 2.83
C GLY A 83 -9.73 27.42 3.27
N MET A 84 -8.69 27.24 2.44
CA MET A 84 -7.53 26.42 2.79
C MET A 84 -6.46 27.27 3.50
N PRO A 85 -5.91 26.80 4.64
CA PRO A 85 -4.74 27.44 5.26
C PRO A 85 -3.55 27.46 4.30
N ARG A 86 -2.66 28.43 4.50
CA ARG A 86 -1.41 28.54 3.75
C ARG A 86 -0.24 28.03 4.57
N PRO A 87 0.80 27.43 3.95
CA PRO A 87 2.04 27.12 4.64
C PRO A 87 2.60 28.33 5.38
N PRO A 88 3.02 28.21 6.65
CA PRO A 88 3.65 29.31 7.40
C PRO A 88 4.86 29.89 6.67
N ILE A 89 5.61 29.01 6.01
CA ILE A 89 6.75 29.37 5.17
C ILE A 89 6.61 28.62 3.84
N ASN A 90 6.60 29.36 2.75
CA ASN A 90 6.72 28.81 1.39
C ASN A 90 8.17 28.96 0.92
N ARG A 91 8.90 27.83 0.81
CA ARG A 91 10.30 27.81 0.34
C ARG A 91 10.43 27.55 -1.16
N ARG A 92 9.31 27.31 -1.85
CA ARG A 92 9.30 26.87 -3.25
C ARG A 92 9.19 28.02 -4.23
N TRP A 93 8.40 29.03 -3.86
CA TRP A 93 8.20 30.24 -4.66
C TRP A 93 7.69 31.39 -3.78
N ASP A 94 7.82 32.61 -4.29
CA ASP A 94 7.29 33.81 -3.63
C ASP A 94 5.77 33.95 -3.83
N GLY A 95 5.06 34.38 -2.79
CA GLY A 95 3.64 34.66 -2.81
C GLY A 95 2.76 33.48 -2.39
N ASP A 96 1.48 33.51 -2.79
CA ASP A 96 0.47 32.55 -2.35
C ASP A 96 0.79 31.12 -2.79
N TRP A 97 0.43 30.14 -1.93
CA TRP A 97 0.66 28.73 -2.20
C TRP A 97 -0.03 28.23 -3.46
N TYR A 98 -1.21 28.77 -3.76
CA TYR A 98 -2.04 28.40 -4.90
C TYR A 98 -1.87 29.31 -6.14
N LYS A 99 -0.87 30.21 -6.16
CA LYS A 99 -0.70 31.18 -7.26
C LYS A 99 -0.53 30.53 -8.64
N HIS A 100 -0.06 29.28 -8.70
CA HIS A 100 0.13 28.54 -9.95
C HIS A 100 -1.08 27.70 -10.34
N ASP A 101 -2.06 27.53 -9.44
CA ASP A 101 -3.32 26.87 -9.76
C ASP A 101 -4.09 27.75 -10.77
N PRO A 102 -4.47 27.21 -11.94
CA PRO A 102 -5.17 27.98 -12.96
C PRO A 102 -6.58 28.42 -12.56
N GLY A 103 -7.14 27.90 -11.44
CA GLY A 103 -8.47 28.24 -10.94
C GLY A 103 -9.57 27.99 -11.98
N THR A 104 -9.52 26.86 -12.70
CA THR A 104 -10.41 26.57 -13.82
C THR A 104 -11.01 25.15 -13.74
N SER A 105 -10.95 24.38 -14.82
CA SER A 105 -11.53 23.04 -14.91
C SER A 105 -10.63 22.04 -15.62
N ALA A 106 -10.93 20.76 -15.44
CA ALA A 106 -10.28 19.64 -16.09
C ALA A 106 -10.30 19.74 -17.63
N VAL A 107 -11.35 20.34 -18.19
CA VAL A 107 -11.48 20.54 -19.65
C VAL A 107 -10.50 21.61 -20.15
N LYS A 108 -10.32 22.70 -19.39
CA LYS A 108 -9.46 23.82 -19.81
C LYS A 108 -7.99 23.57 -19.51
N HIS A 109 -7.69 22.97 -18.34
CA HIS A 109 -6.32 22.74 -17.86
C HIS A 109 -6.13 21.30 -17.38
N PRO A 110 -6.12 20.30 -18.28
CA PRO A 110 -6.05 18.89 -17.93
C PRO A 110 -4.74 18.47 -17.22
N ALA A 111 -3.71 19.31 -17.23
CA ALA A 111 -2.49 19.10 -16.47
C ALA A 111 -2.67 19.30 -14.95
N TRP A 112 -3.76 19.92 -14.49
CA TRP A 112 -4.01 20.27 -13.09
C TRP A 112 -5.14 19.48 -12.45
N TYR A 113 -5.96 18.80 -13.25
CA TYR A 113 -7.13 18.02 -12.84
C TYR A 113 -7.18 16.72 -13.64
N CYS A 114 -7.57 15.62 -13.04
CA CYS A 114 -7.65 14.34 -13.76
C CYS A 114 -8.72 13.38 -13.22
N PRO A 115 -9.96 13.80 -12.99
CA PRO A 115 -11.00 12.90 -12.49
C PRO A 115 -11.24 11.70 -13.42
N ASP A 116 -10.98 11.84 -14.72
CA ASP A 116 -11.04 10.79 -15.72
C ASP A 116 -9.96 9.70 -15.52
N LEU A 117 -8.70 10.09 -15.28
CA LEU A 117 -7.63 9.12 -15.02
C LEU A 117 -7.84 8.39 -13.68
N ILE A 118 -8.37 9.07 -12.68
CA ILE A 118 -8.74 8.43 -11.41
C ILE A 118 -9.78 7.34 -11.64
N ARG A 119 -10.81 7.60 -12.45
CA ARG A 119 -11.79 6.57 -12.85
C ARG A 119 -11.13 5.44 -13.63
N SER A 120 -10.18 5.73 -14.51
CA SER A 120 -9.42 4.70 -15.25
C SER A 120 -8.62 3.81 -14.29
N ILE A 121 -7.97 4.37 -13.26
CA ILE A 121 -7.27 3.60 -12.23
C ILE A 121 -8.24 2.70 -11.45
N GLN A 122 -9.43 3.20 -11.09
CA GLN A 122 -10.46 2.41 -10.40
C GLN A 122 -11.05 1.28 -11.24
N GLN A 123 -11.05 1.44 -12.57
CA GLN A 123 -11.61 0.50 -13.55
C GLN A 123 -10.56 -0.45 -14.12
N ALA A 124 -9.29 -0.32 -13.74
CA ALA A 124 -8.23 -1.22 -14.19
C ALA A 124 -8.54 -2.67 -13.81
N LYS A 125 -8.06 -3.62 -14.61
CA LYS A 125 -8.26 -5.05 -14.36
C LYS A 125 -7.67 -5.47 -13.03
N VAL A 126 -6.48 -4.96 -12.70
CA VAL A 126 -5.85 -5.18 -11.41
C VAL A 126 -6.35 -4.14 -10.42
N ALA A 127 -6.81 -4.60 -9.27
CA ALA A 127 -7.28 -3.72 -8.21
C ALA A 127 -6.09 -2.95 -7.60
N HIS A 128 -6.03 -1.64 -7.84
CA HIS A 128 -5.04 -0.74 -7.27
C HIS A 128 -5.55 -0.07 -6.00
N GLU A 129 -4.62 0.35 -5.16
CA GLU A 129 -4.90 1.29 -4.08
C GLU A 129 -4.74 2.73 -4.58
N ILE A 130 -5.66 3.63 -4.19
CA ILE A 130 -5.47 5.07 -4.35
C ILE A 130 -5.26 5.66 -2.95
N GLY A 131 -4.03 6.09 -2.67
CA GLY A 131 -3.61 6.75 -1.44
C GLY A 131 -3.51 8.26 -1.61
N SER A 132 -3.24 8.96 -0.52
CA SER A 132 -3.10 10.42 -0.47
C SER A 132 -1.65 10.86 -0.72
N HIS A 133 -1.50 11.97 -1.43
CA HIS A 133 -0.26 12.74 -1.55
C HIS A 133 -0.48 14.20 -1.10
N SER A 134 -1.25 14.39 -0.01
CA SER A 134 -1.89 15.62 0.47
C SER A 134 -2.88 16.23 -0.55
N PHE A 135 -3.58 17.30 -0.17
CA PHE A 135 -4.53 17.94 -1.09
C PHE A 135 -3.80 18.79 -2.14
N SER A 136 -2.86 19.61 -1.70
CA SER A 136 -2.17 20.58 -2.56
C SER A 136 -0.67 20.39 -2.64
N HIS A 137 -0.18 19.17 -2.35
CA HIS A 137 1.24 18.82 -2.41
C HIS A 137 2.09 19.71 -1.47
N ILE A 138 1.72 19.80 -0.17
CA ILE A 138 2.46 20.59 0.82
C ILE A 138 3.74 19.90 1.29
N GLU A 139 4.68 20.68 1.82
CA GLU A 139 5.85 20.17 2.51
C GLU A 139 5.55 19.93 4.00
N PHE A 140 5.79 18.71 4.51
CA PHE A 140 5.48 18.31 5.89
C PHE A 140 6.58 18.64 6.91
N SER A 141 7.57 19.48 6.55
CA SER A 141 8.57 19.92 7.52
C SER A 141 7.95 20.79 8.62
N ARG A 142 8.63 20.90 9.77
CA ARG A 142 8.15 21.71 10.89
C ARG A 142 8.08 23.21 10.59
N GLU A 143 8.92 23.65 9.68
CA GLU A 143 8.99 25.06 9.27
C GLU A 143 7.89 25.42 8.27
N CYS A 144 7.58 24.49 7.37
CA CYS A 144 6.62 24.73 6.28
C CYS A 144 5.19 24.30 6.62
N SER A 145 4.98 23.53 7.69
CA SER A 145 3.67 23.04 8.09
C SER A 145 3.42 23.15 9.59
N ASN A 146 2.16 23.22 9.95
CA ASN A 146 1.66 23.11 11.32
C ASN A 146 0.44 22.17 11.36
N GLU A 147 -0.05 21.87 12.56
CA GLU A 147 -1.16 20.92 12.74
C GLU A 147 -2.44 21.36 12.03
N THR A 148 -2.75 22.66 12.02
CA THR A 148 -3.94 23.21 11.36
C THR A 148 -3.88 23.00 9.85
N LEU A 149 -2.75 23.32 9.23
CA LEU A 149 -2.56 23.10 7.79
C LEU A 149 -2.63 21.62 7.43
N VAL A 150 -1.92 20.78 8.17
CA VAL A 150 -1.90 19.33 7.90
C VAL A 150 -3.30 18.73 8.05
N ALA A 151 -4.04 19.08 9.08
CA ALA A 151 -5.42 18.61 9.26
C ALA A 151 -6.33 19.05 8.12
N ALA A 152 -6.23 20.33 7.67
CA ALA A 152 -7.01 20.83 6.56
C ALA A 152 -6.68 20.13 5.24
N GLU A 153 -5.39 19.93 4.93
CA GLU A 153 -4.92 19.18 3.75
C GLU A 153 -5.43 17.75 3.71
N ILE A 154 -5.40 17.07 4.87
CA ILE A 154 -5.92 15.69 5.00
C ILE A 154 -7.43 15.67 4.78
N LEU A 155 -8.17 16.53 5.47
CA LEU A 155 -9.64 16.58 5.37
C LEU A 155 -10.11 16.91 3.97
N GLU A 156 -9.50 17.90 3.31
CA GLU A 156 -9.87 18.29 1.94
C GLU A 156 -9.51 17.18 0.93
N CYS A 157 -8.35 16.51 1.13
CA CYS A 157 -7.99 15.35 0.33
C CYS A 157 -9.02 14.23 0.51
N GLN A 158 -9.39 13.88 1.74
CA GLN A 158 -10.41 12.86 2.02
C GLN A 158 -11.79 13.24 1.45
N ARG A 159 -12.17 14.52 1.53
CA ARG A 159 -13.42 15.02 0.93
C ARG A 159 -13.45 14.85 -0.58
N SER A 160 -12.35 15.22 -1.24
CA SER A 160 -12.21 15.11 -2.70
C SER A 160 -12.23 13.65 -3.15
N MET A 161 -11.47 12.78 -2.49
CA MET A 161 -11.43 11.34 -2.74
C MET A 161 -12.75 10.65 -2.42
N GLY A 162 -13.47 11.09 -1.38
CA GLY A 162 -14.76 10.55 -0.98
C GLY A 162 -15.84 10.67 -2.04
N ARG A 163 -15.78 11.67 -2.93
CA ARG A 163 -16.68 11.80 -4.09
C ARG A 163 -16.53 10.64 -5.09
N PHE A 164 -15.40 9.94 -5.05
CA PHE A 164 -15.12 8.74 -5.86
C PHE A 164 -15.28 7.43 -5.05
N GLY A 165 -15.83 7.50 -3.82
CA GLY A 165 -15.97 6.35 -2.93
C GLY A 165 -14.66 5.87 -2.32
N ILE A 166 -13.61 6.70 -2.35
CA ILE A 166 -12.28 6.34 -1.87
C ILE A 166 -12.07 6.91 -0.46
N GLN A 167 -11.67 6.03 0.47
CA GLN A 167 -11.16 6.41 1.79
C GLN A 167 -9.67 6.09 1.85
N PRO A 168 -8.77 7.07 1.74
CA PRO A 168 -7.34 6.81 1.72
C PRO A 168 -6.86 6.27 3.07
N ARG A 169 -6.05 5.21 3.03
CA ARG A 169 -5.39 4.60 4.19
C ARG A 169 -3.88 4.86 4.19
N THR A 170 -3.35 5.18 3.03
CA THR A 170 -1.94 5.45 2.78
C THR A 170 -1.70 6.94 2.54
N LEU A 171 -0.67 7.50 3.20
CA LEU A 171 -0.09 8.79 2.84
C LEU A 171 1.34 8.59 2.35
N VAL A 172 1.66 9.19 1.23
CA VAL A 172 3.04 9.40 0.79
C VAL A 172 3.36 10.88 0.96
N TYR A 173 4.47 11.18 1.60
CA TYR A 173 4.87 12.57 1.86
C TYR A 173 5.39 13.23 0.58
N PRO A 174 4.82 14.39 0.16
CA PRO A 174 5.38 15.20 -0.91
C PRO A 174 6.86 15.53 -0.68
N PHE A 175 7.61 15.64 -1.75
CA PHE A 175 9.06 15.91 -1.73
C PHE A 175 9.90 14.88 -0.96
N ASN A 176 9.32 13.76 -0.54
CA ASN A 176 9.92 12.82 0.42
C ASN A 176 10.37 13.48 1.75
N ILE A 177 9.70 14.56 2.15
CA ILE A 177 9.96 15.27 3.41
C ILE A 177 9.01 14.77 4.49
N MET A 178 9.58 14.00 5.41
CA MET A 178 8.84 13.30 6.44
C MET A 178 8.31 14.23 7.52
N GLY A 179 7.03 14.09 7.86
CA GLY A 179 6.35 14.82 8.94
C GLY A 179 6.01 13.92 10.12
N HIS A 180 7.00 13.31 10.77
CA HIS A 180 6.78 12.36 11.88
C HIS A 180 5.92 12.91 13.01
N GLN A 181 6.06 14.19 13.31
CA GLN A 181 5.28 14.88 14.34
C GLN A 181 3.78 14.90 14.04
N TYR A 182 3.38 14.65 12.79
CA TYR A 182 1.98 14.64 12.36
C TYR A 182 1.38 13.23 12.27
N LEU A 183 2.14 12.16 12.57
CA LEU A 183 1.61 10.79 12.58
C LEU A 183 0.37 10.64 13.48
N PRO A 184 0.28 11.26 14.68
CA PRO A 184 -0.94 11.21 15.49
C PRO A 184 -2.16 11.84 14.79
N ILE A 185 -1.96 12.88 13.97
CA ILE A 185 -3.03 13.48 13.18
C ILE A 185 -3.48 12.49 12.10
N LEU A 186 -2.54 11.90 11.36
CA LEU A 186 -2.83 10.88 10.35
C LEU A 186 -3.62 9.71 10.94
N ALA A 187 -3.20 9.21 12.11
CA ALA A 187 -3.89 8.12 12.81
C ALA A 187 -5.35 8.46 13.15
N ARG A 188 -5.62 9.68 13.65
CA ARG A 188 -6.98 10.16 13.96
C ARG A 188 -7.87 10.27 12.72
N HIS A 189 -7.28 10.52 11.56
CA HIS A 189 -7.98 10.58 10.27
C HIS A 189 -8.01 9.22 9.53
N GLY A 190 -7.67 8.12 10.21
CA GLY A 190 -7.81 6.76 9.69
C GLY A 190 -6.70 6.30 8.76
N PHE A 191 -5.60 7.04 8.64
CA PHE A 191 -4.44 6.55 7.91
C PHE A 191 -3.74 5.44 8.69
N THR A 192 -3.32 4.42 7.97
CA THR A 192 -2.68 3.23 8.55
C THR A 192 -1.21 3.11 8.18
N VAL A 193 -0.79 3.74 7.09
CA VAL A 193 0.57 3.61 6.56
C VAL A 193 1.08 4.87 5.89
N VAL A 194 2.39 5.09 6.04
CA VAL A 194 3.15 6.11 5.30
C VAL A 194 4.34 5.49 4.59
N ARG A 195 4.69 6.01 3.40
CA ARG A 195 5.99 5.72 2.79
C ARG A 195 7.05 6.54 3.52
N HIS A 196 8.14 5.87 3.91
CA HIS A 196 9.23 6.46 4.65
C HIS A 196 10.56 6.29 3.90
N ARG A 197 11.38 7.32 3.94
CA ARG A 197 12.74 7.28 3.40
C ARG A 197 13.76 7.35 4.52
N ASP A 198 14.52 6.27 4.67
CA ASP A 198 15.69 6.23 5.53
C ASP A 198 16.76 5.34 4.87
N PRO A 199 17.93 5.90 4.50
CA PRO A 199 18.97 5.13 3.81
C PRO A 199 19.50 3.92 4.61
N ARG A 200 19.27 3.88 5.92
CA ARG A 200 19.66 2.75 6.78
C ARG A 200 18.75 1.53 6.61
N PHE A 201 17.53 1.73 6.11
CA PHE A 201 16.49 0.69 6.00
C PHE A 201 16.06 0.45 4.55
N VAL A 202 17.03 0.18 3.66
CA VAL A 202 16.75 -0.09 2.24
C VAL A 202 15.87 -1.32 2.04
N LEU A 203 15.99 -2.31 2.94
CA LEU A 203 15.12 -3.48 3.04
C LEU A 203 14.74 -3.69 4.49
N SER A 204 13.45 -3.67 4.80
CA SER A 204 12.94 -3.91 6.16
C SER A 204 11.50 -4.38 6.12
N CYS A 205 11.04 -5.01 7.19
CA CYS A 205 9.61 -5.19 7.40
C CYS A 205 8.95 -3.85 7.74
N PRO A 206 7.63 -3.70 7.53
CA PRO A 206 6.90 -2.54 8.01
C PRO A 206 7.10 -2.34 9.52
N GLU A 207 7.29 -1.10 9.92
CA GLU A 207 7.49 -0.72 11.33
C GLU A 207 6.26 0.05 11.83
N ARG A 208 5.70 -0.35 12.97
CA ARG A 208 4.57 0.33 13.59
C ARG A 208 5.05 1.43 14.52
N ASP A 209 4.59 2.66 14.29
CA ASP A 209 4.83 3.81 15.17
C ASP A 209 3.93 3.75 16.41
N SER A 210 4.28 4.51 17.45
CA SER A 210 3.50 4.65 18.68
C SER A 210 2.08 5.19 18.46
N SER A 211 1.85 5.95 17.38
CA SER A 211 0.52 6.40 16.95
C SER A 211 -0.34 5.30 16.32
N GLY A 212 0.24 4.14 16.01
CA GLY A 212 -0.41 3.04 15.32
C GLY A 212 -0.37 3.14 13.80
N VAL A 213 0.34 4.11 13.23
CA VAL A 213 0.63 4.22 11.79
C VAL A 213 1.87 3.42 11.47
N TYR A 214 1.84 2.66 10.38
CA TYR A 214 2.99 1.90 9.91
C TYR A 214 3.85 2.71 8.94
N LYS A 215 5.15 2.41 8.92
CA LYS A 215 6.12 2.93 7.97
C LYS A 215 6.56 1.81 7.05
N ILE A 216 6.45 2.03 5.74
CA ILE A 216 7.08 1.20 4.71
C ILE A 216 8.27 1.97 4.17
N TYR A 217 9.46 1.36 4.24
CA TYR A 217 10.70 2.00 3.83
C TYR A 217 10.96 1.81 2.34
N GLU A 218 11.34 2.90 1.64
CA GLU A 218 11.68 2.82 0.23
C GLU A 218 12.99 2.07 -0.01
N SER A 219 12.98 1.10 -0.90
CA SER A 219 14.18 0.38 -1.34
C SER A 219 14.85 1.07 -2.49
N MET A 220 14.07 1.54 -3.46
CA MET A 220 14.58 2.31 -4.60
C MET A 220 13.47 3.06 -5.33
N GLY A 221 13.85 4.13 -6.02
CA GLY A 221 13.00 4.85 -6.96
C GLY A 221 13.50 4.76 -8.39
N LEU A 222 12.59 4.83 -9.36
CA LEU A 222 12.93 4.97 -10.76
C LEU A 222 13.56 6.34 -11.01
N ARG A 223 14.73 6.39 -11.62
CA ARG A 223 15.47 7.64 -11.94
C ARG A 223 15.96 7.62 -13.36
N GLU A 224 15.69 8.67 -14.11
CA GLU A 224 16.16 8.80 -15.50
C GLU A 224 17.68 8.75 -15.64
N SER A 225 18.42 9.38 -14.71
CA SER A 225 19.87 9.59 -14.79
C SER A 225 20.75 8.36 -14.48
N ARG A 226 20.16 7.27 -13.96
CA ARG A 226 20.91 6.07 -13.55
C ARG A 226 20.36 4.79 -14.18
N ARG A 227 20.05 4.82 -15.46
CA ARG A 227 19.31 3.78 -16.20
C ARG A 227 20.01 2.42 -16.22
N TYR A 228 21.31 2.41 -16.41
CA TYR A 228 22.04 1.20 -16.79
C TYR A 228 22.19 0.13 -15.69
N HIS A 229 21.92 0.47 -14.43
CA HIS A 229 22.08 -0.46 -13.32
C HIS A 229 20.82 -0.67 -12.47
N GLN A 230 19.71 -0.03 -12.81
CA GLN A 230 18.51 -0.11 -11.98
C GLN A 230 17.84 -1.49 -11.98
N PRO A 231 17.66 -2.21 -13.11
CA PRO A 231 17.13 -3.56 -13.10
C PRO A 231 18.01 -4.53 -12.30
N THR A 232 19.33 -4.45 -12.46
CA THR A 232 20.29 -5.26 -11.70
C THR A 232 20.20 -4.96 -10.20
N LYS A 233 20.13 -3.68 -9.82
CA LYS A 233 19.95 -3.28 -8.42
C LYS A 233 18.64 -3.81 -7.86
N ALA A 234 17.54 -3.67 -8.59
CA ALA A 234 16.24 -4.19 -8.19
C ALA A 234 16.29 -5.71 -7.99
N SER A 235 16.85 -6.44 -8.95
CA SER A 235 17.03 -7.89 -8.85
C SER A 235 17.79 -8.29 -7.58
N ILE A 236 18.94 -7.67 -7.31
CA ILE A 236 19.74 -7.94 -6.10
C ILE A 236 18.92 -7.66 -4.84
N LEU A 237 18.22 -6.54 -4.77
CA LEU A 237 17.41 -6.18 -3.58
C LEU A 237 16.24 -7.15 -3.39
N ILE A 238 15.58 -7.57 -4.45
CA ILE A 238 14.49 -8.56 -4.39
C ILE A 238 15.02 -9.92 -3.89
N GLU A 239 16.17 -10.38 -4.43
CA GLU A 239 16.81 -11.61 -3.96
C GLU A 239 17.20 -11.54 -2.47
N LEU A 240 17.73 -10.41 -2.02
CA LEU A 240 18.06 -10.18 -0.61
C LEU A 240 16.79 -10.14 0.24
N ALA A 241 15.69 -9.55 -0.24
CA ALA A 241 14.41 -9.58 0.45
C ALA A 241 13.89 -11.01 0.62
N VAL A 242 13.94 -11.82 -0.45
CA VAL A 242 13.54 -13.24 -0.42
C VAL A 242 14.37 -14.05 0.59
N ARG A 243 15.70 -13.88 0.57
CA ARG A 243 16.60 -14.61 1.48
C ARG A 243 16.41 -14.27 2.95
N ASN A 244 16.05 -13.01 3.24
CA ASN A 244 15.99 -12.50 4.61
C ASN A 244 14.56 -12.30 5.12
N GLY A 245 13.54 -12.63 4.33
CA GLY A 245 12.14 -12.45 4.70
C GLY A 245 11.74 -10.99 4.89
N LEU A 246 12.24 -10.08 4.05
CA LEU A 246 12.04 -8.63 4.16
C LEU A 246 11.08 -8.12 3.09
N CYS A 247 10.75 -6.81 3.16
CA CYS A 247 9.94 -6.13 2.17
C CYS A 247 10.80 -5.29 1.23
N PHE A 248 10.49 -5.36 -0.06
CA PHE A 248 11.03 -4.50 -1.10
C PHE A 248 9.98 -3.46 -1.49
N HIS A 249 10.33 -2.17 -1.49
CA HIS A 249 9.45 -1.10 -1.95
C HIS A 249 10.07 -0.31 -3.10
N PHE A 250 9.39 -0.34 -4.25
CA PHE A 250 9.76 0.41 -5.44
C PHE A 250 8.80 1.60 -5.63
N TRP A 251 9.33 2.76 -6.04
CA TRP A 251 8.47 3.92 -6.32
C TRP A 251 8.91 4.68 -7.57
N PHE A 252 7.99 5.44 -8.16
CA PHE A 252 8.25 6.22 -9.36
C PHE A 252 7.25 7.38 -9.51
N HIS A 253 7.65 8.38 -10.32
CA HIS A 253 6.71 9.36 -10.85
C HIS A 253 6.25 8.88 -12.23
N PRO A 254 4.95 8.85 -12.54
CA PRO A 254 4.48 8.48 -13.88
C PRO A 254 5.05 9.41 -14.98
N SER A 255 5.31 10.68 -14.66
CA SER A 255 5.98 11.63 -15.55
C SER A 255 7.38 11.20 -16.01
N ALA A 256 8.08 10.37 -15.22
CA ALA A 256 9.41 9.87 -15.54
C ALA A 256 9.40 8.59 -16.41
N VAL A 257 8.22 7.97 -16.63
CA VAL A 257 8.09 6.71 -17.35
C VAL A 257 8.06 6.96 -18.86
N THR A 258 9.20 7.33 -19.43
CA THR A 258 9.37 7.60 -20.87
C THR A 258 10.54 6.82 -21.44
N GLY A 259 10.47 6.42 -22.71
CA GLY A 259 11.59 5.81 -23.43
C GLY A 259 12.32 4.71 -22.66
N ALA A 260 13.62 4.91 -22.37
CA ALA A 260 14.44 3.93 -21.65
C ALA A 260 14.01 3.72 -20.18
N ALA A 261 13.39 4.71 -19.54
CA ALA A 261 12.87 4.53 -18.18
C ALA A 261 11.66 3.59 -18.16
N CYS A 262 10.82 3.62 -19.20
CA CYS A 262 9.72 2.67 -19.39
C CYS A 262 10.24 1.23 -19.53
N ALA A 263 11.30 1.02 -20.34
CA ALA A 263 11.93 -0.28 -20.50
C ALA A 263 12.52 -0.78 -19.16
N THR A 264 13.24 0.10 -18.43
CA THR A 264 13.78 -0.19 -17.10
C THR A 264 12.68 -0.60 -16.10
N MET A 265 11.57 0.14 -16.05
CA MET A 265 10.44 -0.19 -15.20
C MET A 265 9.84 -1.55 -15.57
N ARG A 266 9.65 -1.81 -16.86
CA ARG A 266 9.15 -3.10 -17.37
C ARG A 266 10.02 -4.27 -16.90
N GLU A 267 11.35 -4.18 -17.02
CA GLU A 267 12.28 -5.22 -16.57
C GLU A 267 12.17 -5.47 -15.06
N ILE A 268 12.09 -4.42 -14.25
CA ILE A 268 11.90 -4.54 -12.78
C ILE A 268 10.59 -5.24 -12.46
N LEU A 269 9.48 -4.83 -13.08
CA LEU A 269 8.16 -5.41 -12.83
C LEU A 269 8.06 -6.86 -13.33
N GLN A 270 8.67 -7.19 -14.49
CA GLN A 270 8.75 -8.56 -14.98
C GLN A 270 9.53 -9.48 -14.03
N HIS A 271 10.62 -8.97 -13.44
CA HIS A 271 11.36 -9.73 -12.44
C HIS A 271 10.51 -9.99 -11.18
N LEU A 272 9.80 -8.97 -10.67
CA LEU A 272 8.85 -9.13 -9.55
C LEU A 272 7.73 -10.12 -9.88
N ALA A 273 7.11 -10.02 -11.06
CA ALA A 273 6.07 -10.95 -11.50
C ALA A 273 6.60 -12.39 -11.55
N SER A 274 7.81 -12.60 -12.09
CA SER A 274 8.44 -13.93 -12.10
C SER A 274 8.65 -14.51 -10.70
N ARG A 275 9.01 -13.68 -9.71
CA ARG A 275 9.19 -14.14 -8.32
C ARG A 275 7.85 -14.40 -7.62
N ARG A 276 6.83 -13.59 -7.92
CA ARG A 276 5.46 -13.81 -7.46
C ARG A 276 4.92 -15.14 -7.99
N ASP A 277 5.07 -15.40 -9.29
CA ASP A 277 4.56 -16.60 -9.95
C ASP A 277 5.21 -17.90 -9.42
N LYS A 278 6.43 -17.80 -8.88
CA LYS A 278 7.09 -18.87 -8.13
C LYS A 278 6.61 -19.00 -6.68
N GLY A 279 5.75 -18.10 -6.20
CA GLY A 279 5.31 -18.06 -4.82
C GLY A 279 6.35 -17.54 -3.82
N GLU A 280 7.44 -16.93 -4.31
CA GLU A 280 8.53 -16.45 -3.47
C GLU A 280 8.31 -15.03 -2.95
N VAL A 281 7.57 -14.20 -3.70
CA VAL A 281 7.28 -12.81 -3.36
C VAL A 281 5.77 -12.58 -3.40
N TRP A 282 5.21 -12.06 -2.33
CA TRP A 282 3.86 -11.50 -2.33
C TRP A 282 3.93 -10.04 -2.78
N VAL A 283 3.32 -9.71 -3.93
CA VAL A 283 3.19 -8.33 -4.40
C VAL A 283 1.85 -7.77 -3.94
N ALA A 284 1.87 -6.68 -3.19
CA ALA A 284 0.69 -6.10 -2.55
C ALA A 284 0.69 -4.57 -2.63
N THR A 285 -0.50 -3.97 -2.51
CA THR A 285 -0.59 -2.54 -2.22
C THR A 285 -0.03 -2.24 -0.82
N MET A 286 0.31 -0.98 -0.56
CA MET A 286 0.79 -0.60 0.78
C MET A 286 -0.26 -0.88 1.85
N LYS A 287 -1.52 -0.54 1.58
CA LYS A 287 -2.65 -0.81 2.48
C LYS A 287 -2.79 -2.30 2.78
N ASP A 288 -2.77 -3.16 1.76
CA ASP A 288 -2.99 -4.59 1.95
C ASP A 288 -1.86 -5.25 2.73
N LEU A 289 -0.61 -4.85 2.46
CA LEU A 289 0.56 -5.30 3.21
C LEU A 289 0.44 -4.96 4.71
N ILE A 290 -0.08 -3.77 5.03
CA ILE A 290 -0.24 -3.35 6.43
C ILE A 290 -1.46 -3.98 7.09
N SER A 291 -2.57 -4.13 6.37
CA SER A 291 -3.74 -4.83 6.88
C SER A 291 -3.40 -6.28 7.24
N TYR A 292 -2.63 -6.97 6.39
CA TYR A 292 -2.10 -8.30 6.69
C TYR A 292 -1.19 -8.29 7.91
N SER A 293 -0.25 -7.35 8.00
CA SER A 293 0.71 -7.26 9.10
C SER A 293 0.01 -7.05 10.44
N GLU A 294 -0.98 -6.14 10.50
CA GLU A 294 -1.78 -5.89 11.70
C GLU A 294 -2.59 -7.13 12.11
N ALA A 295 -3.24 -7.80 11.15
CA ALA A 295 -4.01 -9.01 11.45
C ALA A 295 -3.08 -10.14 11.94
N ARG A 296 -1.94 -10.36 11.28
CA ARG A 296 -0.96 -11.36 11.68
C ARG A 296 -0.43 -11.13 13.11
N GLU A 297 -0.15 -9.88 13.49
CA GLU A 297 0.40 -9.53 14.80
C GLU A 297 -0.63 -9.68 15.94
N ARG A 298 -1.92 -9.56 15.62
CA ARG A 298 -2.99 -9.63 16.60
C ARG A 298 -3.70 -10.98 16.64
N MET A 299 -3.52 -11.81 15.61
CA MET A 299 -4.18 -13.10 15.53
C MET A 299 -3.68 -14.04 16.64
N ARG A 300 -4.64 -14.62 17.36
CA ARG A 300 -4.43 -15.63 18.39
C ARG A 300 -5.16 -16.89 17.96
N ILE A 301 -4.52 -18.04 18.09
CA ILE A 301 -5.08 -19.31 17.66
C ILE A 301 -4.93 -20.30 18.80
N ARG A 302 -6.04 -20.97 19.16
CA ARG A 302 -6.06 -22.10 20.06
C ARG A 302 -6.48 -23.33 19.29
N SER A 303 -5.81 -24.46 19.49
CA SER A 303 -6.14 -25.72 18.82
C SER A 303 -6.57 -26.80 19.81
N ALA A 304 -7.49 -27.63 19.37
CA ALA A 304 -7.90 -28.84 20.06
C ALA A 304 -8.07 -29.96 19.04
N THR A 305 -7.61 -31.16 19.35
CA THR A 305 -7.71 -32.33 18.47
C THR A 305 -8.61 -33.41 19.08
N ALA A 306 -9.59 -33.87 18.33
CA ALA A 306 -10.49 -34.95 18.67
C ALA A 306 -10.52 -36.00 17.55
N GLY A 307 -9.84 -37.12 17.73
CA GLY A 307 -9.74 -38.15 16.69
C GLY A 307 -9.04 -37.62 15.43
N ARG A 308 -9.78 -37.53 14.33
CA ARG A 308 -9.29 -37.03 13.03
C ARG A 308 -9.57 -35.57 12.77
N VAL A 309 -10.22 -34.88 13.70
CA VAL A 309 -10.59 -33.50 13.57
C VAL A 309 -9.71 -32.64 14.48
N GLU A 310 -9.08 -31.63 13.88
CA GLU A 310 -8.40 -30.55 14.59
C GLU A 310 -9.25 -29.28 14.46
N SER A 311 -9.68 -28.75 15.57
CA SER A 311 -10.48 -27.53 15.66
C SER A 311 -9.58 -26.38 16.10
N LEU A 312 -9.61 -25.29 15.34
CA LEU A 312 -8.87 -24.07 15.63
C LEU A 312 -9.86 -22.99 16.01
N ARG A 313 -9.70 -22.38 17.16
CA ARG A 313 -10.40 -21.17 17.54
C ARG A 313 -9.50 -19.97 17.29
N ILE A 314 -9.99 -19.02 16.49
CA ILE A 314 -9.25 -17.84 16.03
C ILE A 314 -9.86 -16.59 16.63
N GLU A 315 -9.00 -15.75 17.21
CA GLU A 315 -9.34 -14.40 17.66
C GLU A 315 -8.40 -13.42 16.97
N CYS A 316 -8.96 -12.44 16.25
CA CYS A 316 -8.18 -11.40 15.55
C CYS A 316 -8.77 -10.01 15.84
N PRO A 317 -8.43 -9.38 16.98
CA PRO A 317 -9.00 -8.11 17.41
C PRO A 317 -8.32 -6.93 16.66
N ILE A 318 -8.63 -6.77 15.38
CA ILE A 318 -8.23 -5.61 14.57
C ILE A 318 -9.38 -4.62 14.40
N ASP A 319 -9.03 -3.38 14.15
CA ASP A 319 -9.99 -2.34 13.78
C ASP A 319 -10.40 -2.53 12.31
N GLY A 320 -11.58 -3.13 12.09
CA GLY A 320 -12.09 -3.45 10.76
C GLY A 320 -12.38 -2.21 9.90
N GLU A 321 -12.65 -1.05 10.49
CA GLU A 321 -12.82 0.19 9.72
C GLU A 321 -11.50 0.65 9.11
N ARG A 322 -10.40 0.50 9.84
CA ARG A 322 -9.07 0.93 9.42
C ARG A 322 -8.36 -0.08 8.54
N PHE A 323 -8.44 -1.37 8.88
CA PHE A 323 -7.65 -2.43 8.24
C PHE A 323 -8.47 -3.39 7.38
N GLY A 324 -9.81 -3.27 7.39
CA GLY A 324 -10.69 -4.15 6.65
C GLY A 324 -10.75 -5.56 7.24
N ASP A 325 -10.99 -6.53 6.36
CA ASP A 325 -11.02 -7.97 6.67
C ASP A 325 -9.97 -8.72 5.82
N PRO A 326 -8.66 -8.56 6.12
CA PRO A 326 -7.59 -9.16 5.32
C PRO A 326 -7.58 -10.68 5.44
N GLU A 327 -7.16 -11.33 4.36
CA GLU A 327 -6.79 -12.74 4.39
C GLU A 327 -5.42 -12.92 5.05
N VAL A 328 -5.30 -13.95 5.89
CA VAL A 328 -4.07 -14.32 6.58
C VAL A 328 -3.77 -15.80 6.34
N THR A 329 -2.54 -16.13 6.04
CA THR A 329 -2.11 -17.51 5.78
C THR A 329 -1.72 -18.21 7.06
N LEU A 330 -2.32 -19.37 7.28
CA LEU A 330 -1.97 -20.29 8.35
C LEU A 330 -1.17 -21.46 7.80
N CYS A 331 -0.21 -21.92 8.57
CA CYS A 331 0.59 -23.09 8.31
C CYS A 331 0.44 -24.12 9.43
N VAL A 332 0.09 -25.35 9.07
CA VAL A 332 -0.03 -26.48 9.99
C VAL A 332 0.92 -27.59 9.53
N LEU A 333 1.73 -28.11 10.46
CA LEU A 333 2.62 -29.23 10.18
C LEU A 333 1.91 -30.55 10.53
N SER A 334 1.81 -31.46 9.58
CA SER A 334 1.24 -32.79 9.76
C SER A 334 1.89 -33.82 8.82
N SER A 335 2.04 -35.05 9.28
CA SER A 335 2.49 -36.17 8.44
C SER A 335 1.44 -36.61 7.39
N HIS A 336 0.22 -36.06 7.46
CA HIS A 336 -0.89 -36.49 6.61
C HIS A 336 -1.54 -35.28 5.93
N LYS A 337 -1.95 -35.49 4.68
CA LYS A 337 -2.73 -34.50 3.92
C LYS A 337 -4.12 -34.35 4.55
N PRO A 338 -4.65 -33.12 4.71
CA PRO A 338 -6.06 -32.91 5.07
C PRO A 338 -7.01 -33.53 4.04
N LEU A 339 -8.16 -34.03 4.51
CA LEU A 339 -9.30 -34.38 3.67
C LEU A 339 -10.08 -33.12 3.31
N SER A 340 -10.31 -32.27 4.30
CA SER A 340 -11.02 -31.00 4.14
C SER A 340 -10.57 -29.99 5.19
N ILE A 341 -10.72 -28.71 4.87
CA ILE A 341 -10.60 -27.59 5.81
C ILE A 341 -11.86 -26.73 5.63
N THR A 342 -12.55 -26.47 6.73
CA THR A 342 -13.72 -25.59 6.75
C THR A 342 -13.50 -24.44 7.72
N ALA A 343 -13.99 -23.26 7.39
CA ALA A 343 -13.89 -22.07 8.22
C ALA A 343 -15.26 -21.46 8.45
N THR A 344 -15.46 -20.91 9.64
CA THR A 344 -16.67 -20.21 10.06
C THR A 344 -16.30 -18.79 10.45
N ALA A 345 -17.00 -17.81 9.90
CA ALA A 345 -16.81 -16.41 10.25
C ALA A 345 -17.66 -16.02 11.46
N SER A 346 -17.13 -15.11 12.29
CA SER A 346 -17.81 -14.65 13.51
C SER A 346 -19.20 -14.03 13.25
N ASN A 347 -19.37 -13.38 12.10
CA ASN A 347 -20.61 -12.74 11.68
C ASN A 347 -21.60 -13.68 10.93
N ARG A 348 -21.20 -14.94 10.65
CA ARG A 348 -21.99 -15.97 9.96
C ARG A 348 -21.72 -17.37 10.54
N PRO A 349 -22.05 -17.60 11.81
CA PRO A 349 -21.69 -18.84 12.52
C PRO A 349 -22.35 -20.10 11.91
N ASP A 350 -23.48 -19.95 11.25
CA ASP A 350 -24.24 -21.06 10.67
C ASP A 350 -23.87 -21.38 9.21
N GLN A 351 -22.86 -20.70 8.64
CA GLN A 351 -22.45 -20.85 7.24
C GLN A 351 -20.96 -21.16 7.11
N PRO A 352 -20.51 -22.40 7.44
CA PRO A 352 -19.13 -22.79 7.23
C PRO A 352 -18.79 -22.83 5.73
N ALA A 353 -17.63 -22.33 5.37
CA ALA A 353 -17.10 -22.35 4.01
C ALA A 353 -15.93 -23.33 3.89
N THR A 354 -15.90 -24.13 2.83
CA THR A 354 -14.73 -24.98 2.53
C THR A 354 -13.59 -24.12 2.00
N LEU A 355 -12.40 -24.28 2.59
CA LEU A 355 -11.21 -23.56 2.18
C LEU A 355 -10.34 -24.41 1.23
N SER A 356 -9.75 -23.72 0.26
CA SER A 356 -8.66 -24.28 -0.53
C SER A 356 -7.38 -24.36 0.31
N PHE A 357 -6.60 -25.39 0.12
CA PHE A 357 -5.33 -25.56 0.81
C PHE A 357 -4.25 -26.18 -0.09
N ARG A 358 -2.99 -25.91 0.22
CA ARG A 358 -1.82 -26.55 -0.38
C ARG A 358 -1.19 -27.48 0.67
N PHE A 359 -0.86 -28.70 0.27
CA PHE A 359 -0.11 -29.65 1.09
C PHE A 359 1.21 -30.02 0.40
N ASP A 360 2.30 -29.80 1.08
CA ASP A 360 3.63 -30.25 0.65
C ASP A 360 3.98 -31.55 1.39
N ALA A 361 4.00 -32.66 0.64
CA ALA A 361 4.29 -33.99 1.20
C ALA A 361 5.75 -34.14 1.67
N GLY A 362 6.68 -33.34 1.12
CA GLY A 362 8.10 -33.38 1.51
C GLY A 362 8.34 -32.77 2.88
N SER A 363 7.73 -31.66 3.18
CA SER A 363 7.83 -30.98 4.47
C SER A 363 6.71 -31.35 5.46
N GLY A 364 5.61 -31.93 4.98
CA GLY A 364 4.40 -32.16 5.77
C GLY A 364 3.63 -30.88 6.08
N LEU A 365 3.88 -29.78 5.33
CA LEU A 365 3.28 -28.48 5.58
C LEU A 365 1.96 -28.32 4.83
N THR A 366 0.90 -27.98 5.55
CA THR A 366 -0.39 -27.55 4.98
C THR A 366 -0.52 -26.04 5.14
N THR A 367 -0.80 -25.32 4.05
CA THR A 367 -1.05 -23.87 4.05
C THR A 367 -2.45 -23.58 3.53
N PHE A 368 -3.15 -22.64 4.17
CA PHE A 368 -4.46 -22.16 3.77
C PHE A 368 -4.69 -20.73 4.27
N ASN A 369 -5.60 -20.01 3.62
CA ASN A 369 -5.92 -18.64 3.99
C ASN A 369 -7.23 -18.59 4.76
N VAL A 370 -7.29 -17.71 5.78
CA VAL A 370 -8.49 -17.37 6.53
C VAL A 370 -8.67 -15.87 6.53
N ARG A 371 -9.91 -15.38 6.60
CA ARG A 371 -10.21 -13.97 6.85
C ARG A 371 -9.93 -13.62 8.30
N SER A 372 -9.58 -12.37 8.58
CA SER A 372 -9.41 -11.89 9.96
C SER A 372 -10.70 -12.00 10.79
N SER A 373 -11.86 -11.99 10.13
CA SER A 373 -13.18 -12.22 10.72
C SER A 373 -13.51 -13.70 11.02
N THR A 374 -12.63 -14.64 10.64
CA THR A 374 -12.82 -16.07 10.92
C THR A 374 -12.71 -16.34 12.42
N SER A 375 -13.67 -17.06 13.00
CA SER A 375 -13.68 -17.46 14.41
C SER A 375 -13.24 -18.90 14.63
N ASP A 376 -13.60 -19.79 13.71
CA ASP A 376 -13.38 -21.21 13.88
C ASP A 376 -12.92 -21.84 12.55
N VAL A 377 -11.99 -22.79 12.64
CA VAL A 377 -11.54 -23.62 11.52
C VAL A 377 -11.52 -25.07 11.96
N GLU A 378 -12.06 -25.95 11.13
CA GLU A 378 -11.98 -27.39 11.32
C GLU A 378 -11.15 -28.03 10.21
N ILE A 379 -10.14 -28.81 10.59
CA ILE A 379 -9.28 -29.58 9.70
C ILE A 379 -9.59 -31.05 9.91
N THR A 380 -10.10 -31.74 8.90
CA THR A 380 -10.31 -33.19 8.93
C THR A 380 -9.12 -33.90 8.29
N TRP A 381 -8.44 -34.75 9.04
CA TRP A 381 -7.25 -35.49 8.61
C TRP A 381 -7.60 -36.88 8.06
N GLN A 382 -6.78 -37.39 7.15
CA GLN A 382 -6.92 -38.78 6.64
C GLN A 382 -6.73 -39.81 7.73
N ARG A 383 -5.83 -39.54 8.71
CA ARG A 383 -5.55 -40.39 9.89
C ARG A 383 -5.41 -39.45 11.10
N ASN A 384 -5.48 -40.05 12.31
CA ASN A 384 -5.26 -39.26 13.52
C ASN A 384 -3.90 -38.58 13.47
N PRO A 385 -3.84 -37.23 13.55
CA PRO A 385 -2.57 -36.57 13.74
C PRO A 385 -2.00 -37.03 15.10
N LYS A 386 -0.76 -37.49 15.14
CA LYS A 386 -0.11 -37.77 16.43
C LYS A 386 -0.03 -36.48 17.20
N GLY A 387 -0.68 -36.42 18.36
CA GLY A 387 -0.96 -35.26 19.13
C GLY A 387 0.22 -34.30 19.33
N VAL A 388 0.02 -33.08 19.00
CA VAL A 388 0.76 -31.93 19.55
C VAL A 388 -0.31 -30.86 19.84
N VAL A 389 -0.56 -30.64 21.12
CA VAL A 389 -1.27 -29.46 21.60
C VAL A 389 -0.24 -28.32 21.57
N ASN A 390 -0.42 -27.34 20.70
CA ASN A 390 0.40 -26.14 20.70
C ASN A 390 -0.52 -24.93 20.69
N ASP A 391 -0.58 -24.25 21.81
CA ASP A 391 -1.07 -22.89 21.86
C ASP A 391 -0.03 -21.99 21.17
N TYR A 392 -0.42 -21.31 20.11
CA TYR A 392 0.41 -20.34 19.43
C TYR A 392 0.03 -18.93 19.87
N GLU A 393 0.88 -18.31 20.68
CA GLU A 393 0.91 -16.85 20.83
C GLU A 393 2.00 -16.31 19.89
N CYS A 394 1.63 -15.34 19.06
CA CYS A 394 2.61 -14.64 18.23
C CYS A 394 3.69 -14.02 19.14
N PRO A 395 4.97 -14.33 18.94
CA PRO A 395 6.02 -13.70 19.75
C PRO A 395 5.93 -12.19 19.54
N ARG A 396 5.68 -11.45 20.62
CA ARG A 396 5.75 -9.98 20.63
C ARG A 396 7.11 -9.59 20.09
N GLY A 397 7.11 -8.79 19.03
CA GLY A 397 8.25 -8.46 18.22
C GLY A 397 9.56 -8.40 18.99
N ALA A 398 10.47 -9.28 18.65
CA ALA A 398 11.87 -9.08 18.97
C ALA A 398 12.32 -7.89 18.11
N ASN A 399 12.30 -6.71 18.71
CA ASN A 399 13.10 -5.58 18.25
C ASN A 399 14.55 -6.05 18.33
N GLY A 400 15.04 -6.65 17.23
CA GLY A 400 16.44 -6.97 17.05
C GLY A 400 17.23 -5.66 17.10
N ARG A 401 18.19 -5.61 18.01
CA ARG A 401 19.23 -4.61 18.11
C ARG A 401 20.04 -4.52 16.82
#